data_c74e9ac7d95a5cebfdb4c8394f932d8d
#
_entry.id   c74e9ac7d95a5cebfdb4c8394f932d8d
#
_cell.length_a   1.000
_cell.length_b   1.000
_cell.length_c   1.000
_cell.angle_alpha   90.00
_cell.angle_beta   90.00
_cell.angle_gamma   90.00
#
_symmetry.space_group_name_H-M   'P 1'
#
loop_
_entity.id
_entity.type
_entity.pdbx_description
1 polymer ?
#
loop_
_entity_poly.entity_id
_entity_poly.type
_entity_poly.pdbx_seq_one_letter_code
_entity_poly.pdbx_strand_id
1 'polypeptide(L)'
;MKVKKTGYDLQGTLRVSQSYDKQTKMLALKMKNEYKHDIFLFQSSTSPHLFVSEYADQRKFPTNSTPISIIGVDITVSKKKIIKPDSTHVIPYNCKGMIARGFDQVSFEGCVLYHLVDEKEEVIANGCVDLEEQRFDL
;
A
#
# COMPACT_ATOMS: atom_id res chain seq x y z
N MET A 1 -4.92 -21.13 -17.33
CA MET A 1 -4.38 -20.82 -16.70
C MET A 1 -4.20 -20.78 -15.68
N LYS A 2 -4.00 -20.72 -15.29
CA LYS A 2 -4.01 -20.69 -14.38
C LYS A 2 -3.26 -20.24 -13.48
N VAL A 3 -3.51 -19.66 -13.05
CA VAL A 3 -3.00 -18.98 -12.19
C VAL A 3 -2.94 -19.61 -11.04
N LYS A 4 -2.72 -20.29 -10.64
CA LYS A 4 -2.81 -20.82 -9.66
C LYS A 4 -1.89 -20.85 -9.00
N LYS A 5 -1.39 -20.48 -8.70
CA LYS A 5 -0.68 -20.61 -8.06
C LYS A 5 -0.27 -19.85 -7.21
N THR A 6 0.19 -19.28 -6.73
CA THR A 6 0.73 -18.64 -5.60
C THR A 6 0.86 -17.19 -5.78
N GLY A 7 0.98 -16.40 -4.72
CA GLY A 7 0.92 -14.97 -4.79
C GLY A 7 2.00 -14.36 -5.66
N TYR A 8 3.16 -14.96 -5.78
CA TYR A 8 4.20 -14.32 -6.55
C TYR A 8 3.88 -14.29 -8.04
N ASP A 9 3.02 -15.18 -8.52
CA ASP A 9 2.63 -15.14 -9.92
C ASP A 9 1.74 -13.95 -10.23
N LEU A 10 1.28 -13.25 -9.22
CA LEU A 10 0.32 -12.17 -9.39
C LEU A 10 0.99 -10.81 -9.46
N GLN A 11 2.31 -10.76 -9.28
CA GLN A 11 3.05 -9.52 -9.46
C GLN A 11 2.88 -9.08 -10.90
N GLY A 12 2.68 -7.82 -11.11
CA GLY A 12 2.42 -7.30 -12.44
C GLY A 12 0.95 -7.14 -12.75
N THR A 13 0.07 -7.80 -11.98
CA THR A 13 -1.36 -7.57 -12.14
C THR A 13 -1.81 -6.38 -11.31
N LEU A 14 -1.15 -6.12 -10.19
CA LEU A 14 -1.39 -4.94 -9.38
C LEU A 14 -0.10 -4.13 -9.34
N ARG A 15 -0.12 -2.96 -9.97
CA ARG A 15 1.06 -2.09 -10.02
C ARG A 15 1.04 -1.15 -8.83
N VAL A 16 2.05 -1.23 -7.99
CA VAL A 16 2.15 -0.40 -6.79
C VAL A 16 3.31 0.56 -6.95
N SER A 17 3.08 1.83 -6.69
CA SER A 17 4.13 2.86 -6.79
C SER A 17 3.96 3.89 -5.69
N GLN A 18 5.06 4.53 -5.32
CA GLN A 18 5.08 5.57 -4.30
C GLN A 18 5.56 6.87 -4.91
N SER A 19 5.06 7.98 -4.38
CA SER A 19 5.53 9.31 -4.78
C SER A 19 5.41 10.27 -3.61
N TYR A 20 6.19 11.35 -3.66
CA TYR A 20 6.15 12.37 -2.62
C TYR A 20 6.22 13.74 -3.27
N ASP A 21 5.27 14.62 -2.93
CA ASP A 21 5.25 15.99 -3.41
C ASP A 21 5.82 16.88 -2.33
N LYS A 22 7.01 17.42 -2.59
CA LYS A 22 7.73 18.21 -1.61
C LYS A 22 7.07 19.56 -1.32
N GLN A 23 6.29 20.09 -2.27
CA GLN A 23 5.59 21.34 -2.07
C GLN A 23 4.40 21.17 -1.14
N THR A 24 3.60 20.14 -1.35
CA THR A 24 2.40 19.91 -0.54
C THR A 24 2.66 19.02 0.65
N LYS A 25 3.84 18.40 0.73
CA LYS A 25 4.20 17.44 1.79
C LYS A 25 3.28 16.23 1.80
N MET A 26 2.82 15.81 0.63
CA MET A 26 1.93 14.66 0.51
C MET A 26 2.68 13.45 -0.03
N LEU A 27 2.67 12.38 0.76
CA LEU A 27 3.16 11.06 0.35
C LEU A 27 1.96 10.30 -0.21
N ALA A 28 2.15 9.57 -1.29
CA ALA A 28 1.07 8.83 -1.91
C ALA A 28 1.52 7.43 -2.31
N LEU A 29 0.67 6.46 -2.03
CA LEU A 29 0.83 5.09 -2.51
C LEU A 29 -0.27 4.86 -3.52
N LYS A 30 0.10 4.45 -4.73
CA LYS A 30 -0.85 4.24 -5.82
C LYS A 30 -0.87 2.77 -6.18
N MET A 31 -2.06 2.22 -6.35
CA MET A 31 -2.25 0.81 -6.70
C MET A 31 -3.16 0.75 -7.90
N LYS A 32 -2.60 0.36 -9.05
CA LYS A 32 -3.36 0.28 -10.30
C LYS A 32 -3.67 -1.16 -10.63
N ASN A 33 -4.94 -1.44 -10.93
CA ASN A 33 -5.35 -2.76 -11.36
C ASN A 33 -5.03 -2.93 -12.85
N GLU A 34 -4.05 -3.77 -13.16
CA GLU A 34 -3.70 -4.12 -14.54
C GLU A 34 -4.21 -5.50 -14.91
N TYR A 35 -5.09 -6.06 -14.11
CA TYR A 35 -5.70 -7.35 -14.34
C TYR A 35 -7.02 -7.16 -15.09
N LYS A 36 -7.50 -8.23 -15.71
CA LYS A 36 -8.70 -8.17 -16.54
C LYS A 36 -10.02 -8.15 -15.75
N HIS A 37 -9.97 -8.49 -14.47
CA HIS A 37 -11.13 -8.47 -13.58
C HIS A 37 -10.84 -7.61 -12.37
N ASP A 38 -11.82 -7.51 -11.46
CA ASP A 38 -11.63 -6.75 -10.23
C ASP A 38 -10.49 -7.32 -9.39
N ILE A 39 -9.84 -6.47 -8.63
CA ILE A 39 -8.89 -6.85 -7.58
C ILE A 39 -9.47 -6.37 -6.26
N PHE A 40 -9.46 -7.23 -5.24
CA PHE A 40 -9.88 -6.83 -3.90
C PHE A 40 -8.63 -6.59 -3.05
N LEU A 41 -8.52 -5.40 -2.48
CA LEU A 41 -7.56 -5.13 -1.42
C LEU A 41 -8.19 -5.53 -0.11
N PHE A 42 -7.42 -6.15 0.77
CA PHE A 42 -7.97 -6.65 2.02
C PHE A 42 -7.24 -6.02 3.21
N GLN A 43 -8.01 -5.56 4.19
CA GLN A 43 -7.49 -5.05 5.45
C GLN A 43 -7.96 -5.93 6.59
N SER A 44 -7.00 -6.45 7.35
CA SER A 44 -7.30 -7.24 8.53
C SER A 44 -7.26 -6.36 9.77
N SER A 45 -8.25 -6.50 10.64
CA SER A 45 -8.28 -5.74 11.90
C SER A 45 -7.22 -6.22 12.89
N THR A 46 -6.66 -7.42 12.69
CA THR A 46 -5.73 -8.02 13.65
C THR A 46 -4.27 -7.98 13.20
N SER A 47 -4.02 -7.66 11.94
CA SER A 47 -2.67 -7.76 11.39
C SER A 47 -2.46 -6.68 10.35
N PRO A 48 -2.09 -5.48 10.76
CA PRO A 48 -1.78 -4.43 9.79
C PRO A 48 -0.53 -4.82 9.00
N HIS A 49 -0.53 -4.56 7.72
CA HIS A 49 0.57 -4.89 6.84
C HIS A 49 1.21 -3.67 6.19
N LEU A 50 0.56 -2.50 6.28
CA LEU A 50 1.05 -1.28 5.65
C LEU A 50 1.34 -0.25 6.72
N PHE A 51 2.50 0.40 6.62
CA PHE A 51 2.97 1.36 7.60
C PHE A 51 3.55 2.58 6.90
N VAL A 52 3.50 3.72 7.60
CA VAL A 52 4.31 4.88 7.25
C VAL A 52 5.45 4.94 8.26
N SER A 53 6.68 4.96 7.77
CA SER A 53 7.87 5.00 8.61
C SER A 53 8.52 6.36 8.53
N GLU A 54 8.91 6.87 9.70
CA GLU A 54 9.53 8.19 9.85
C GLU A 54 10.96 8.01 10.33
N TYR A 55 11.88 8.74 9.73
CA TYR A 55 13.32 8.64 10.02
C TYR A 55 13.85 9.99 10.47
N ALA A 56 14.68 9.97 11.52
CA ALA A 56 15.37 11.15 12.00
C ALA A 56 16.87 10.99 11.73
N ASP A 57 17.53 12.07 11.33
CA ASP A 57 18.98 12.08 11.10
C ASP A 57 19.42 11.04 10.09
N GLN A 58 18.58 10.75 9.11
CA GLN A 58 18.85 9.79 8.03
C GLN A 58 19.32 8.43 8.56
N ARG A 59 18.72 7.98 9.63
CA ARG A 59 19.10 6.72 10.26
C ARG A 59 18.75 5.53 9.37
N LYS A 60 19.47 4.44 9.57
CA LYS A 60 19.25 3.22 8.80
C LYS A 60 17.89 2.62 9.06
N PHE A 61 17.41 2.66 10.30
CA PHE A 61 16.13 2.12 10.70
C PHE A 61 15.17 3.23 11.05
N PRO A 62 13.85 3.00 10.87
CA PRO A 62 12.88 4.04 11.19
C PRO A 62 12.88 4.35 12.69
N THR A 63 12.71 5.63 13.00
CA THR A 63 12.53 6.07 14.38
C THR A 63 11.12 5.71 14.84
N ASN A 64 10.16 5.74 13.94
CA ASN A 64 8.76 5.47 14.24
C ASN A 64 8.09 4.86 13.02
N SER A 65 7.18 3.90 13.25
CA SER A 65 6.39 3.29 12.18
C SER A 65 4.94 3.24 12.64
N THR A 66 4.05 3.78 11.81
CA THR A 66 2.64 3.89 12.15
C THR A 66 1.81 3.05 11.18
N PRO A 67 0.99 2.12 11.66
CA PRO A 67 0.13 1.36 10.76
C PRO A 67 -0.95 2.27 10.17
N ILE A 68 -1.26 2.05 8.89
CA ILE A 68 -2.26 2.84 8.19
C ILE A 68 -3.22 1.92 7.44
N SER A 69 -4.39 2.48 7.14
CA SER A 69 -5.41 1.73 6.41
C SER A 69 -5.10 1.72 4.92
N ILE A 70 -5.14 0.53 4.33
CA ILE A 70 -4.95 0.39 2.88
C ILE A 70 -6.20 0.81 2.12
N ILE A 71 -7.35 0.87 2.78
CA ILE A 71 -8.62 1.17 2.12
C ILE A 71 -9.26 2.47 2.59
N GLY A 72 -8.57 3.23 3.46
CA GLY A 72 -9.05 4.53 3.88
C GLY A 72 -10.06 4.52 5.01
N VAL A 73 -10.21 3.40 5.72
CA VAL A 73 -11.09 3.31 6.89
C VAL A 73 -10.24 3.06 8.13
N ASP A 74 -10.90 2.99 9.28
CA ASP A 74 -10.24 2.69 10.55
C ASP A 74 -9.49 1.37 10.43
N ILE A 75 -8.23 1.34 10.87
CA ILE A 75 -7.40 0.14 10.80
C ILE A 75 -7.92 -0.99 11.69
N THR A 76 -8.82 -0.71 12.61
CA THR A 76 -9.41 -1.73 13.46
C THR A 76 -10.57 -2.46 12.80
N VAL A 77 -10.94 -2.09 11.57
CA VAL A 77 -12.05 -2.71 10.85
C VAL A 77 -11.51 -3.61 9.76
N SER A 78 -11.96 -4.86 9.73
CA SER A 78 -11.65 -5.77 8.63
C SER A 78 -12.59 -5.47 7.48
N LYS A 79 -12.03 -5.17 6.30
CA LYS A 79 -12.83 -4.76 5.15
C LYS A 79 -12.03 -4.94 3.87
N LYS A 80 -12.73 -4.88 2.74
CA LYS A 80 -12.08 -4.96 1.44
C LYS A 80 -12.42 -3.71 0.61
N LYS A 81 -11.55 -3.40 -0.32
CA LYS A 81 -11.74 -2.34 -1.31
C LYS A 81 -11.62 -2.96 -2.69
N ILE A 82 -12.61 -2.70 -3.56
CA ILE A 82 -12.60 -3.22 -4.92
C ILE A 82 -11.94 -2.21 -5.83
N ILE A 83 -10.96 -2.67 -6.63
CA ILE A 83 -10.35 -1.86 -7.68
C ILE A 83 -10.75 -2.46 -9.01
N LYS A 84 -11.50 -1.70 -9.80
CA LYS A 84 -11.94 -2.14 -11.14
C LYS A 84 -10.76 -2.18 -12.09
N PRO A 85 -10.83 -2.96 -13.19
CA PRO A 85 -9.77 -2.97 -14.20
C PRO A 85 -9.41 -1.56 -14.66
N ASP A 86 -8.12 -1.31 -14.82
CA ASP A 86 -7.55 -0.02 -15.24
C ASP A 86 -7.77 1.14 -14.27
N SER A 87 -8.40 0.89 -13.13
CA SER A 87 -8.59 1.92 -12.11
C SER A 87 -7.43 1.94 -11.14
N THR A 88 -7.24 3.08 -10.49
CA THR A 88 -6.16 3.28 -9.52
C THR A 88 -6.75 3.69 -8.19
N HIS A 89 -6.31 3.02 -7.13
CA HIS A 89 -6.62 3.42 -5.76
C HIS A 89 -5.41 4.15 -5.21
N VAL A 90 -5.63 5.29 -4.56
CA VAL A 90 -4.56 6.13 -4.03
C VAL A 90 -4.73 6.25 -2.52
N ILE A 91 -3.64 6.04 -1.79
CA ILE A 91 -3.60 6.31 -0.35
C ILE A 91 -2.73 7.54 -0.16
N PRO A 92 -3.32 8.69 0.22
CA PRO A 92 -2.53 9.88 0.52
C PRO A 92 -2.15 9.89 1.99
N TYR A 93 -1.01 10.49 2.30
CA TYR A 93 -0.59 10.67 3.69
C TYR A 93 0.05 12.04 3.84
N ASN A 94 -0.48 12.85 4.75
CA ASN A 94 -0.01 14.20 4.96
C ASN A 94 1.19 14.21 5.90
N CYS A 95 2.33 14.67 5.40
CA CYS A 95 3.59 14.67 6.15
C CYS A 95 3.94 16.03 6.72
N LYS A 96 3.01 17.01 6.70
CA LYS A 96 3.35 18.36 7.12
C LYS A 96 3.86 18.46 8.55
N GLY A 97 3.33 17.65 9.44
CA GLY A 97 3.74 17.70 10.84
C GLY A 97 5.05 17.01 11.17
N MET A 98 5.60 16.24 10.23
CA MET A 98 6.77 15.42 10.52
C MET A 98 8.04 16.26 10.72
N ILE A 99 8.21 17.29 9.90
CA ILE A 99 9.39 18.13 9.99
C ILE A 99 9.46 18.79 11.36
N ALA A 100 8.33 19.29 11.84
CA ALA A 100 8.27 19.94 13.15
C ALA A 100 8.60 18.98 14.30
N ARG A 101 8.40 17.67 14.08
CA ARG A 101 8.72 16.65 15.08
C ARG A 101 10.16 16.13 14.95
N GLY A 102 10.94 16.67 14.02
CA GLY A 102 12.35 16.32 13.90
C GLY A 102 12.66 15.21 12.93
N PHE A 103 11.69 14.80 12.09
CA PHE A 103 11.94 13.79 11.08
C PHE A 103 12.41 14.44 9.78
N ASP A 104 13.27 13.76 9.05
CA ASP A 104 13.80 14.29 7.79
C ASP A 104 13.54 13.38 6.60
N GLN A 105 13.10 12.15 6.82
CA GLN A 105 12.74 11.23 5.74
C GLN A 105 11.50 10.44 6.10
N VAL A 106 10.79 9.96 5.08
CA VAL A 106 9.55 9.20 5.24
C VAL A 106 9.48 8.15 4.14
N SER A 107 8.81 7.04 4.42
CA SER A 107 8.54 6.00 3.43
C SER A 107 7.27 5.26 3.79
N PHE A 108 6.63 4.63 2.78
CA PHE A 108 5.70 3.55 3.06
C PHE A 108 6.51 2.27 3.22
N GLU A 109 6.08 1.40 4.11
CA GLU A 109 6.71 0.10 4.31
C GLU A 109 5.66 -0.97 4.51
N GLY A 110 6.04 -2.22 4.23
CA GLY A 110 5.18 -3.36 4.42
C GLY A 110 4.78 -4.00 3.12
N CYS A 111 3.54 -4.46 3.06
CA CYS A 111 3.06 -5.10 1.85
C CYS A 111 1.57 -4.80 1.63
N VAL A 112 1.16 -4.98 0.38
CA VAL A 112 -0.23 -4.80 -0.05
C VAL A 112 -0.79 -6.18 -0.31
N LEU A 113 -1.74 -6.61 0.53
CA LEU A 113 -2.43 -7.88 0.35
C LEU A 113 -3.58 -7.67 -0.63
N TYR A 114 -3.73 -8.59 -1.57
CA TYR A 114 -4.82 -8.49 -2.53
C TYR A 114 -5.30 -9.85 -2.96
N HIS A 115 -6.55 -9.89 -3.47
CA HIS A 115 -7.15 -11.08 -4.03
C HIS A 115 -7.52 -10.83 -5.48
N LEU A 116 -7.17 -11.77 -6.36
CA LEU A 116 -7.68 -11.78 -7.71
C LEU A 116 -9.00 -12.53 -7.72
N VAL A 117 -9.96 -12.01 -8.45
CA VAL A 117 -11.28 -12.64 -8.56
C VAL A 117 -11.61 -12.90 -10.02
N ASP A 118 -12.55 -13.81 -10.24
CA ASP A 118 -13.04 -14.10 -11.59
C ASP A 118 -14.23 -13.19 -11.92
N GLU A 119 -14.85 -13.42 -13.06
CA GLU A 119 -15.97 -12.60 -13.50
C GLU A 119 -17.19 -12.70 -12.59
N LYS A 120 -17.25 -13.71 -11.72
CA LYS A 120 -18.30 -13.85 -10.73
C LYS A 120 -17.91 -13.34 -9.37
N GLU A 121 -16.76 -12.66 -9.30
CA GLU A 121 -16.20 -12.09 -8.06
C GLU A 121 -15.83 -13.15 -7.03
N GLU A 122 -15.50 -14.36 -7.48
CA GLU A 122 -14.99 -15.38 -6.58
C GLU A 122 -13.47 -15.32 -6.58
N VAL A 123 -12.88 -15.47 -5.39
CA VAL A 123 -11.43 -15.37 -5.23
C VAL A 123 -10.78 -16.59 -5.86
N ILE A 124 -9.90 -16.35 -6.82
CA ILE A 124 -9.16 -17.41 -7.49
C ILE A 124 -7.71 -17.45 -7.08
N ALA A 125 -7.19 -16.40 -6.49
CA ALA A 125 -5.78 -16.36 -6.04
C ALA A 125 -5.58 -15.22 -5.06
N ASN A 126 -4.59 -15.38 -4.19
CA ASN A 126 -4.18 -14.36 -3.23
C ASN A 126 -2.78 -13.89 -3.56
N GLY A 127 -2.48 -12.65 -3.26
CA GLY A 127 -1.15 -12.11 -3.47
C GLY A 127 -0.76 -11.12 -2.42
N CYS A 128 0.54 -10.83 -2.38
CA CYS A 128 1.11 -9.81 -1.52
C CYS A 128 2.20 -9.11 -2.31
N VAL A 129 2.09 -7.80 -2.46
CA VAL A 129 3.13 -7.00 -3.10
C VAL A 129 3.95 -6.37 -1.99
N ASP A 130 5.20 -6.81 -1.84
CA ASP A 130 6.12 -6.20 -0.91
C ASP A 130 6.56 -4.86 -1.45
N LEU A 131 6.54 -3.84 -0.59
CA LEU A 131 6.98 -2.51 -0.99
C LEU A 131 8.48 -2.44 -0.95
N GLU A 132 9.07 -1.99 -2.06
CA GLU A 132 10.50 -1.72 -2.07
C GLU A 132 10.79 -0.51 -1.22
N GLU A 133 11.92 -0.53 -0.53
CA GLU A 133 12.30 0.60 0.29
C GLU A 133 12.53 1.81 -0.60
N GLN A 134 11.81 2.88 -0.32
CA GLN A 134 11.94 4.13 -1.06
C GLN A 134 11.70 5.26 -0.08
N ARG A 135 12.79 5.91 0.34
CA ARG A 135 12.72 7.01 1.29
C ARG A 135 12.68 8.32 0.55
N PHE A 136 11.84 9.20 1.02
CA PHE A 136 11.72 10.54 0.47
C PHE A 136 12.20 11.55 1.50
N ASP A 137 12.98 12.54 1.05
CA ASP A 137 13.39 13.64 1.89
C ASP A 137 12.22 14.60 2.08
N LEU A 138 11.95 14.94 3.33
CA LEU A 138 10.84 15.83 3.67
C LEU A 138 11.09 17.28 3.33
#